data_6cf309f391714d08e1f912e792c57d2e
#
_entry.id   6cf309f391714d08e1f912e792c57d2e
#
_cell.length_a   1.000
_cell.length_b   1.000
_cell.length_c   1.000
_cell.angle_alpha   90.00
_cell.angle_beta   90.00
_cell.angle_gamma   90.00
#
_symmetry.space_group_name_H-M   'P 1'
#
loop_
_entity.id
_entity.type
_entity.pdbx_description
1 polymer ?
#
loop_
_entity_poly.entity_id
_entity_poly.type
_entity_poly.pdbx_seq_one_letter_code
_entity_poly.pdbx_strand_id
1 'polypeptide(L)'
;MDFFEAIEKRYSFRGEYKAQAVSEKDMRKILDAGIRAPSGCNRQTTSFIAVTDKDLLKKIAGVIDKPCVKTAPLIIAVLTEKVEVFEGTSFEIEDYGAAVENILLAATALGYASLWLDGYTRSGTNSRLLAEILGVPARFTVRTILPVGVPKEEGSQRERKAFAERVYLERYK
;
A
#
# COMPACT_ATOMS: atom_id res chain seq x y z
N MET A 1 -0.58 17.32 10.91
CA MET A 1 -1.00 17.43 9.49
C MET A 1 -2.49 17.15 9.46
N ASP A 2 -3.26 18.02 8.83
CA ASP A 2 -4.69 17.77 8.63
C ASP A 2 -4.93 16.81 7.44
N PHE A 3 -6.18 16.46 7.21
CA PHE A 3 -6.56 15.48 6.17
C PHE A 3 -6.25 15.97 4.75
N PHE A 4 -6.60 17.21 4.42
CA PHE A 4 -6.37 17.77 3.08
C PHE A 4 -4.88 17.95 2.81
N GLU A 5 -4.14 18.42 3.80
CA GLU A 5 -2.68 18.53 3.73
C GLU A 5 -2.01 17.15 3.48
N ALA A 6 -2.52 16.07 4.09
CA ALA A 6 -2.02 14.72 3.83
C ALA A 6 -2.28 14.27 2.38
N ILE A 7 -3.45 14.57 1.82
CA ILE A 7 -3.78 14.30 0.42
C ILE A 7 -2.83 15.04 -0.53
N GLU A 8 -2.58 16.33 -0.27
CA GLU A 8 -1.71 17.18 -1.10
C GLU A 8 -0.25 16.73 -1.03
N LYS A 9 0.23 16.35 0.15
CA LYS A 9 1.63 15.96 0.38
C LYS A 9 1.93 14.51 0.04
N ARG A 10 0.94 13.63 -0.05
CA ARG A 10 1.17 12.23 -0.38
C ARG A 10 1.76 12.09 -1.78
N TYR A 11 2.87 11.40 -1.88
CA TYR A 11 3.53 11.08 -3.15
C TYR A 11 4.05 9.64 -3.18
N SER A 12 4.34 9.14 -4.37
CA SER A 12 4.90 7.81 -4.59
C SER A 12 6.43 7.86 -4.51
N PHE A 13 6.99 7.46 -3.37
CA PHE A 13 8.42 7.50 -3.13
C PHE A 13 9.12 6.27 -3.72
N ARG A 14 10.17 6.50 -4.52
CA ARG A 14 10.93 5.44 -5.22
C ARG A 14 12.40 5.40 -4.88
N GLY A 15 12.86 6.35 -4.06
CA GLY A 15 14.24 6.47 -3.60
C GLY A 15 14.56 5.56 -2.41
N GLU A 16 15.65 5.86 -1.72
CA GLU A 16 16.10 5.15 -0.54
C GLU A 16 15.55 5.75 0.75
N TYR A 17 15.22 4.89 1.70
CA TYR A 17 14.84 5.28 3.06
C TYR A 17 16.07 5.40 3.96
N LYS A 18 15.97 6.23 5.01
CA LYS A 18 16.92 6.27 6.12
C LYS A 18 16.83 4.97 6.94
N ALA A 19 17.93 4.58 7.56
CA ALA A 19 17.97 3.42 8.46
C ALA A 19 17.31 3.71 9.81
N GLN A 20 16.12 4.30 9.79
CA GLN A 20 15.31 4.66 10.94
C GLN A 20 14.07 3.77 10.97
N ALA A 21 13.88 3.05 12.07
CA ALA A 21 12.69 2.20 12.23
C ALA A 21 11.40 3.04 12.26
N VAL A 22 10.34 2.50 11.70
CA VAL A 22 8.99 2.98 11.95
C VAL A 22 8.59 2.52 13.35
N SER A 23 8.12 3.44 14.21
CA SER A 23 7.73 3.08 15.57
C SER A 23 6.55 2.10 15.58
N GLU A 24 6.48 1.20 16.55
CA GLU A 24 5.35 0.26 16.69
C GLU A 24 4.02 1.02 16.79
N LYS A 25 4.01 2.14 17.51
CA LYS A 25 2.85 3.03 17.66
C LYS A 25 2.37 3.56 16.31
N ASP A 26 3.29 4.02 15.46
CA ASP A 26 2.94 4.57 14.16
C ASP A 26 2.56 3.47 13.17
N MET A 27 3.27 2.34 13.18
CA MET A 27 2.91 1.15 12.40
C MET A 27 1.47 0.71 12.70
N ARG A 28 1.08 0.64 13.98
CA ARG A 28 -0.30 0.32 14.39
C ARG A 28 -1.31 1.32 13.85
N LYS A 29 -1.03 2.63 13.92
CA LYS A 29 -1.92 3.68 13.37
C LYS A 29 -2.08 3.55 11.85
N ILE A 30 -0.98 3.27 11.14
CA ILE A 30 -0.99 3.09 9.68
C ILE A 30 -1.85 1.88 9.30
N LEU A 31 -1.67 0.75 9.98
CA LEU A 31 -2.45 -0.46 9.73
C LEU A 31 -3.93 -0.29 10.12
N ASP A 32 -4.21 0.36 11.25
CA ASP A 32 -5.59 0.64 11.68
C ASP A 32 -6.35 1.52 10.68
N ALA A 33 -5.67 2.49 10.04
CA ALA A 33 -6.26 3.27 8.96
C ALA A 33 -6.67 2.38 7.76
N GLY A 34 -5.85 1.41 7.40
CA GLY A 34 -6.19 0.42 6.36
C GLY A 34 -7.37 -0.47 6.75
N ILE A 35 -7.40 -0.95 8.00
CA ILE A 35 -8.51 -1.77 8.53
C ILE A 35 -9.85 -1.01 8.52
N ARG A 36 -9.83 0.30 8.69
CA ARG A 36 -11.03 1.16 8.70
C ARG A 36 -11.55 1.53 7.32
N ALA A 37 -10.91 1.09 6.24
CA ALA A 37 -11.42 1.29 4.90
C ALA A 37 -12.78 0.59 4.72
N PRO A 38 -13.70 1.17 3.92
CA PRO A 38 -14.92 0.48 3.55
C PRO A 38 -14.62 -0.77 2.72
N SER A 39 -15.52 -1.75 2.78
CA SER A 39 -15.47 -2.94 1.94
C SER A 39 -16.84 -3.33 1.42
N GLY A 40 -16.90 -3.92 0.24
CA GLY A 40 -18.16 -4.36 -0.36
C GLY A 40 -18.93 -5.30 0.56
N CYS A 41 -20.19 -4.95 0.86
CA CYS A 41 -21.03 -5.69 1.82
C CYS A 41 -20.36 -5.96 3.18
N ASN A 42 -19.41 -5.11 3.58
CA ASN A 42 -18.60 -5.27 4.80
C ASN A 42 -17.88 -6.63 4.90
N ARG A 43 -17.44 -7.17 3.76
CA ARG A 43 -16.77 -8.49 3.72
C ARG A 43 -15.32 -8.48 4.20
N GLN A 44 -14.71 -7.29 4.32
CA GLN A 44 -13.39 -7.10 4.89
C GLN A 44 -12.35 -8.04 4.25
N THR A 45 -12.35 -8.09 2.92
CA THR A 45 -11.57 -9.03 2.09
C THR A 45 -10.07 -8.74 2.09
N THR A 46 -9.66 -7.63 2.69
CA THR A 46 -8.27 -7.17 2.72
C THR A 46 -7.62 -7.48 4.06
N SER A 47 -6.42 -8.07 4.03
CA SER A 47 -5.58 -8.35 5.19
C SER A 47 -4.16 -7.81 4.98
N PHE A 48 -3.40 -7.66 6.06
CA PHE A 48 -2.07 -7.05 6.02
C PHE A 48 -1.05 -7.91 6.76
N ILE A 49 0.17 -7.97 6.21
CA ILE A 49 1.35 -8.46 6.94
C ILE A 49 2.35 -7.31 7.03
N ALA A 50 2.65 -6.86 8.24
CA ALA A 50 3.69 -5.88 8.50
C ALA A 50 5.02 -6.60 8.73
N VAL A 51 6.02 -6.29 7.90
CA VAL A 51 7.33 -6.93 7.93
C VAL A 51 8.37 -5.91 8.35
N THR A 52 9.02 -6.16 9.50
CA THR A 52 10.16 -5.40 10.03
C THR A 52 11.37 -6.28 10.28
N ASP A 53 11.21 -7.60 10.19
CA ASP A 53 12.30 -8.58 10.30
C ASP A 53 13.28 -8.42 9.15
N LYS A 54 14.56 -8.25 9.47
CA LYS A 54 15.62 -7.94 8.48
C LYS A 54 15.83 -9.05 7.45
N ASP A 55 15.68 -10.31 7.83
CA ASP A 55 15.88 -11.43 6.93
C ASP A 55 14.70 -11.56 5.96
N LEU A 56 13.47 -11.36 6.43
CA LEU A 56 12.29 -11.30 5.57
C LEU A 56 12.34 -10.10 4.62
N LEU A 57 12.72 -8.91 5.11
CA LEU A 57 12.91 -7.71 4.26
C LEU A 57 13.93 -7.98 3.15
N LYS A 58 15.05 -8.63 3.48
CA LYS A 58 16.08 -9.01 2.51
C LYS A 58 15.57 -10.01 1.47
N LYS A 59 14.79 -11.01 1.88
CA LYS A 59 14.16 -11.98 0.96
C LYS A 59 13.17 -11.28 0.02
N ILE A 60 12.33 -10.37 0.52
CA ILE A 60 11.40 -9.58 -0.30
C ILE A 60 12.17 -8.72 -1.31
N ALA A 61 13.27 -8.08 -0.89
CA ALA A 61 14.14 -7.29 -1.76
C ALA A 61 14.82 -8.14 -2.85
N GLY A 62 15.04 -9.44 -2.60
CA GLY A 62 15.51 -10.39 -3.60
C GLY A 62 14.50 -10.69 -4.70
N VAL A 63 13.19 -10.57 -4.39
CA VAL A 63 12.11 -10.72 -5.38
C VAL A 63 11.87 -9.43 -6.15
N ILE A 64 11.89 -8.29 -5.46
CA ILE A 64 11.65 -6.97 -6.06
C ILE A 64 12.84 -6.07 -5.80
N ASP A 65 13.79 -6.09 -6.73
CA ASP A 65 15.02 -5.31 -6.68
C ASP A 65 14.77 -3.83 -7.01
N LYS A 66 14.34 -3.06 -6.00
CA LYS A 66 14.13 -1.61 -6.08
C LYS A 66 14.73 -0.91 -4.85
N PRO A 67 15.30 0.30 -5.02
CA PRO A 67 15.91 1.04 -3.90
C PRO A 67 14.95 1.19 -2.71
N CYS A 68 13.69 1.55 -2.96
CA CYS A 68 12.67 1.69 -1.93
C CYS A 68 12.29 0.37 -1.23
N VAL A 69 12.49 -0.80 -1.86
CA VAL A 69 12.25 -2.10 -1.22
C VAL A 69 13.48 -2.53 -0.42
N LYS A 70 14.68 -2.34 -0.98
CA LYS A 70 15.95 -2.71 -0.34
C LYS A 70 16.23 -1.98 0.96
N THR A 71 15.74 -0.74 1.07
CA THR A 71 16.06 0.14 2.21
C THR A 71 14.89 0.41 3.15
N ALA A 72 13.69 -0.10 2.82
CA ALA A 72 12.51 0.10 3.66
C ALA A 72 12.67 -0.56 5.04
N PRO A 73 12.49 0.18 6.15
CA PRO A 73 12.47 -0.39 7.49
C PRO A 73 11.15 -1.11 7.81
N LEU A 74 10.11 -0.85 7.04
CA LEU A 74 8.81 -1.51 7.11
C LEU A 74 8.30 -1.78 5.69
N ILE A 75 7.87 -3.00 5.43
CA ILE A 75 7.09 -3.36 4.24
C ILE A 75 5.75 -3.90 4.71
N ILE A 76 4.64 -3.34 4.19
CA ILE A 76 3.30 -3.86 4.41
C ILE A 76 2.89 -4.65 3.17
N ALA A 77 2.76 -5.96 3.29
CA ALA A 77 2.16 -6.79 2.25
C ALA A 77 0.63 -6.74 2.40
N VAL A 78 -0.05 -6.41 1.32
CA VAL A 78 -1.51 -6.32 1.26
C VAL A 78 -2.04 -7.57 0.58
N LEU A 79 -2.87 -8.30 1.30
CA LEU A 79 -3.49 -9.55 0.87
C LEU A 79 -4.94 -9.34 0.53
N THR A 80 -5.42 -10.01 -0.51
CA THR A 80 -6.84 -10.03 -0.85
C THR A 80 -7.36 -11.46 -0.88
N GLU A 81 -8.58 -11.65 -0.40
CA GLU A 81 -9.34 -12.89 -0.53
C GLU A 81 -10.53 -12.64 -1.45
N LYS A 82 -10.67 -13.45 -2.51
CA LYS A 82 -11.83 -13.36 -3.39
C LYS A 82 -13.04 -13.97 -2.69
N VAL A 83 -14.01 -13.12 -2.33
CA VAL A 83 -15.28 -13.53 -1.70
C VAL A 83 -16.41 -13.06 -2.58
N GLU A 84 -17.17 -13.98 -3.13
CA GLU A 84 -18.38 -13.64 -3.90
C GLU A 84 -19.51 -13.22 -2.95
N VAL A 85 -20.13 -12.08 -3.23
CA VAL A 85 -21.11 -11.46 -2.32
C VAL A 85 -22.45 -11.18 -2.98
N PHE A 86 -22.46 -10.93 -4.28
CA PHE A 86 -23.67 -10.55 -4.99
C PHE A 86 -23.59 -11.02 -6.44
N GLU A 87 -24.42 -12.00 -6.84
CA GLU A 87 -24.50 -12.53 -8.21
C GLU A 87 -23.12 -12.85 -8.84
N GLY A 88 -22.21 -13.46 -8.06
CA GLY A 88 -20.85 -13.79 -8.51
C GLY A 88 -19.87 -12.61 -8.48
N THR A 89 -20.30 -11.44 -8.01
CA THR A 89 -19.44 -10.25 -7.88
C THR A 89 -18.57 -10.34 -6.64
N SER A 90 -17.30 -10.01 -6.77
CA SER A 90 -16.35 -9.84 -5.66
C SER A 90 -15.79 -8.42 -5.70
N PHE A 91 -15.61 -7.82 -4.53
CA PHE A 91 -15.13 -6.44 -4.38
C PHE A 91 -13.69 -6.36 -3.82
N GLU A 92 -12.95 -7.45 -3.81
CA GLU A 92 -11.60 -7.48 -3.23
C GLU A 92 -10.64 -6.48 -3.90
N ILE A 93 -10.90 -6.08 -5.14
CA ILE A 93 -10.07 -5.11 -5.86
C ILE A 93 -10.35 -3.68 -5.38
N GLU A 94 -11.61 -3.33 -5.23
CA GLU A 94 -12.06 -2.04 -4.70
C GLU A 94 -11.68 -1.90 -3.22
N ASP A 95 -11.89 -2.97 -2.45
CA ASP A 95 -11.62 -3.04 -1.01
C ASP A 95 -10.13 -2.76 -0.72
N TYR A 96 -9.21 -3.47 -1.40
CA TYR A 96 -7.79 -3.23 -1.14
C TYR A 96 -7.34 -1.86 -1.65
N GLY A 97 -7.95 -1.35 -2.71
CA GLY A 97 -7.66 0.00 -3.20
C GLY A 97 -7.97 1.07 -2.15
N ALA A 98 -9.15 0.98 -1.54
CA ALA A 98 -9.56 1.88 -0.45
C ALA A 98 -8.63 1.74 0.78
N ALA A 99 -8.31 0.52 1.16
CA ALA A 99 -7.44 0.25 2.31
C ALA A 99 -6.00 0.76 2.08
N VAL A 100 -5.45 0.56 0.89
CA VAL A 100 -4.11 1.06 0.55
C VAL A 100 -4.06 2.58 0.58
N GLU A 101 -5.04 3.29 0.01
CA GLU A 101 -5.02 4.76 0.06
C GLU A 101 -5.07 5.28 1.50
N ASN A 102 -5.89 4.69 2.38
CA ASN A 102 -5.90 5.04 3.80
C ASN A 102 -4.52 4.84 4.46
N ILE A 103 -3.82 3.73 4.15
CA ILE A 103 -2.46 3.47 4.64
C ILE A 103 -1.47 4.53 4.16
N LEU A 104 -1.52 4.90 2.87
CA LEU A 104 -0.63 5.89 2.28
C LEU A 104 -0.84 7.27 2.90
N LEU A 105 -2.09 7.67 3.12
CA LEU A 105 -2.44 8.94 3.77
C LEU A 105 -2.00 8.95 5.24
N ALA A 106 -2.24 7.87 5.98
CA ALA A 106 -1.81 7.75 7.37
C ALA A 106 -0.28 7.81 7.50
N ALA A 107 0.45 7.10 6.64
CA ALA A 107 1.91 7.18 6.60
C ALA A 107 2.39 8.61 6.33
N THR A 108 1.80 9.30 5.37
CA THR A 108 2.11 10.70 5.04
C THR A 108 1.82 11.63 6.22
N ALA A 109 0.65 11.49 6.86
CA ALA A 109 0.26 12.31 8.01
C ALA A 109 1.22 12.15 9.21
N LEU A 110 1.87 10.99 9.33
CA LEU A 110 2.87 10.67 10.35
C LEU A 110 4.31 11.03 9.94
N GLY A 111 4.52 11.62 8.75
CA GLY A 111 5.83 12.05 8.26
C GLY A 111 6.65 10.96 7.57
N TYR A 112 6.04 9.84 7.23
CA TYR A 112 6.67 8.78 6.42
C TYR A 112 6.36 8.94 4.94
N ALA A 113 7.31 8.52 4.10
CA ALA A 113 7.06 8.31 2.69
C ALA A 113 6.70 6.85 2.41
N SER A 114 5.94 6.62 1.36
CA SER A 114 5.46 5.28 0.98
C SER A 114 5.29 5.14 -0.53
N LEU A 115 5.12 3.89 -0.97
CA LEU A 115 4.86 3.59 -2.37
C LEU A 115 3.85 2.44 -2.50
N TRP A 116 2.87 2.61 -3.37
CA TRP A 116 2.01 1.52 -3.85
C TRP A 116 2.73 0.78 -4.97
N LEU A 117 3.31 -0.39 -4.67
CA LEU A 117 4.16 -1.13 -5.59
C LEU A 117 3.42 -2.32 -6.23
N ASP A 118 2.30 -2.03 -6.89
CA ASP A 118 1.41 -3.04 -7.44
C ASP A 118 1.96 -3.74 -8.69
N GLY A 119 2.40 -2.97 -9.69
CA GLY A 119 2.85 -3.52 -10.98
C GLY A 119 3.99 -4.53 -10.84
N TYR A 120 4.99 -4.25 -10.00
CA TYR A 120 6.09 -5.18 -9.75
C TYR A 120 5.65 -6.40 -8.93
N THR A 121 4.75 -6.22 -7.96
CA THR A 121 4.22 -7.32 -7.15
C THR A 121 3.48 -8.32 -8.01
N ARG A 122 2.69 -7.87 -8.98
CA ARG A 122 1.90 -8.72 -9.87
C ARG A 122 2.65 -9.20 -11.11
N SER A 123 3.89 -8.75 -11.33
CA SER A 123 4.69 -9.15 -12.49
C SER A 123 5.18 -10.60 -12.37
N GLY A 124 5.02 -11.38 -13.43
CA GLY A 124 5.49 -12.77 -13.49
C GLY A 124 5.01 -13.61 -12.28
N THR A 125 5.97 -14.16 -11.54
CA THR A 125 5.71 -15.02 -10.38
C THR A 125 5.88 -14.31 -9.03
N ASN A 126 6.11 -12.99 -9.01
CA ASN A 126 6.49 -12.27 -7.79
C ASN A 126 5.45 -12.38 -6.67
N SER A 127 4.16 -12.26 -6.99
CA SER A 127 3.08 -12.42 -5.99
C SER A 127 3.14 -13.79 -5.31
N ARG A 128 3.39 -14.86 -6.08
CA ARG A 128 3.53 -16.22 -5.55
C ARG A 128 4.79 -16.36 -4.70
N LEU A 129 5.94 -15.86 -5.16
CA LEU A 129 7.19 -15.91 -4.40
C LEU A 129 7.09 -15.15 -3.07
N LEU A 130 6.43 -13.98 -3.08
CA LEU A 130 6.16 -13.22 -1.86
C LEU A 130 5.22 -13.97 -0.91
N ALA A 131 4.21 -14.66 -1.45
CA ALA A 131 3.30 -15.48 -0.66
C ALA A 131 4.06 -16.65 0.01
N GLU A 132 4.96 -17.32 -0.70
CA GLU A 132 5.82 -18.38 -0.16
C GLU A 132 6.74 -17.86 0.95
N ILE A 133 7.42 -16.70 0.73
CA ILE A 133 8.31 -16.08 1.73
C ILE A 133 7.55 -15.71 3.01
N LEU A 134 6.32 -15.22 2.87
CA LEU A 134 5.51 -14.71 3.97
C LEU A 134 4.57 -15.76 4.58
N GLY A 135 4.56 -17.00 4.08
CA GLY A 135 3.68 -18.06 4.57
C GLY A 135 2.19 -17.79 4.35
N VAL A 136 1.84 -17.11 3.25
CA VAL A 136 0.46 -16.71 2.95
C VAL A 136 -0.36 -17.91 2.51
N PRO A 137 -1.50 -18.24 3.16
CA PRO A 137 -2.39 -19.32 2.75
C PRO A 137 -2.94 -19.15 1.34
N ALA A 138 -3.19 -20.26 0.62
CA ALA A 138 -3.60 -20.28 -0.79
C ALA A 138 -4.91 -19.50 -1.10
N ARG A 139 -5.78 -19.28 -0.10
CA ARG A 139 -7.00 -18.48 -0.27
C ARG A 139 -6.71 -16.98 -0.47
N PHE A 140 -5.54 -16.51 -0.06
CA PHE A 140 -5.14 -15.12 -0.23
C PHE A 140 -4.19 -14.94 -1.42
N THR A 141 -4.27 -13.77 -2.03
CA THR A 141 -3.31 -13.28 -3.03
C THR A 141 -2.53 -12.11 -2.45
N VAL A 142 -1.19 -12.13 -2.54
CA VAL A 142 -0.38 -10.94 -2.27
C VAL A 142 -0.60 -9.96 -3.43
N ARG A 143 -1.43 -8.94 -3.21
CA ARG A 143 -1.85 -8.00 -4.24
C ARG A 143 -0.82 -6.92 -4.50
N THR A 144 -0.29 -6.36 -3.44
CA THR A 144 0.75 -5.32 -3.50
C THR A 144 1.62 -5.35 -2.25
N ILE A 145 2.79 -4.72 -2.34
CA ILE A 145 3.58 -4.37 -1.18
C ILE A 145 3.73 -2.85 -1.08
N LEU A 146 3.79 -2.34 0.15
CA LEU A 146 3.94 -0.93 0.45
C LEU A 146 5.21 -0.76 1.28
N PRO A 147 6.35 -0.36 0.68
CA PRO A 147 7.51 0.09 1.43
C PRO A 147 7.17 1.39 2.16
N VAL A 148 7.53 1.50 3.43
CA VAL A 148 7.27 2.66 4.30
C VAL A 148 8.51 2.99 5.11
N GLY A 149 8.85 4.28 5.20
CA GLY A 149 9.98 4.75 6.00
C GLY A 149 10.20 6.25 5.88
N VAL A 150 11.22 6.76 6.57
CA VAL A 150 11.66 8.16 6.43
C VAL A 150 12.51 8.27 5.17
N PRO A 151 12.16 9.12 4.18
CA PRO A 151 12.90 9.22 2.94
C PRO A 151 14.29 9.87 3.18
N LYS A 152 15.30 9.46 2.42
CA LYS A 152 16.62 10.13 2.43
C LYS A 152 16.56 11.50 1.76
N GLU A 153 15.73 11.62 0.73
CA GLU A 153 15.51 12.83 -0.05
C GLU A 153 14.02 13.16 -0.07
N GLU A 154 13.71 14.42 -0.01
CA GLU A 154 12.34 14.87 -0.13
C GLU A 154 11.82 14.63 -1.55
N GLY A 155 10.56 14.27 -1.66
CA GLY A 155 9.86 14.14 -2.93
C GLY A 155 8.62 14.99 -2.95
N SER A 156 7.96 15.02 -4.09
CA SER A 156 6.72 15.77 -4.27
C SER A 156 5.69 14.98 -5.06
N GLN A 157 4.44 15.39 -4.93
CA GLN A 157 3.37 14.86 -5.76
C GLN A 157 3.60 15.32 -7.21
N ARG A 158 3.38 14.43 -8.17
CA ARG A 158 3.42 14.76 -9.59
C ARG A 158 2.21 15.64 -9.95
N GLU A 159 2.39 16.47 -10.95
CA GLU A 159 1.33 17.30 -11.53
C GLU A 159 0.07 16.48 -11.83
N ARG A 160 -1.07 17.07 -11.58
CA ARG A 160 -2.38 16.50 -11.87
C ARG A 160 -3.03 17.24 -13.01
N LYS A 161 -3.83 16.55 -13.79
CA LYS A 161 -4.70 17.18 -14.76
C LYS A 161 -5.60 18.20 -14.08
N ALA A 162 -5.93 19.28 -14.78
CA ALA A 162 -6.79 20.33 -14.27
C ALA A 162 -8.19 19.78 -13.87
N PHE A 163 -8.83 20.47 -12.93
CA PHE A 163 -10.16 20.08 -12.45
C PHE A 163 -11.17 19.90 -13.59
N ALA A 164 -11.19 20.86 -14.54
CA ALA A 164 -12.10 20.83 -15.69
C ALA A 164 -11.87 19.68 -16.68
N GLU A 165 -10.68 19.05 -16.65
CA GLU A 165 -10.39 17.88 -17.49
C GLU A 165 -10.87 16.57 -16.89
N ARG A 166 -11.26 16.58 -15.62
CA ARG A 166 -11.58 15.36 -14.85
C ARG A 166 -12.92 15.39 -14.15
N VAL A 167 -13.50 16.56 -14.04
CA VAL A 167 -14.78 16.73 -13.33
C VAL A 167 -15.80 17.32 -14.28
N TYR A 168 -16.90 16.61 -14.43
CA TYR A 168 -18.05 16.99 -15.23
C TYR A 168 -19.21 17.19 -14.27
N LEU A 169 -19.86 18.35 -14.34
CA LEU A 169 -21.04 18.62 -13.53
C LEU A 169 -22.27 18.10 -14.28
N GLU A 170 -23.11 17.32 -13.57
CA GLU A 170 -24.37 16.74 -14.01
C GLU A 170 -24.24 15.74 -15.17
N ARG A 171 -23.47 16.05 -16.23
CA ARG A 171 -23.33 15.20 -17.42
C ARG A 171 -21.90 15.24 -17.96
N TYR A 172 -21.47 14.13 -18.57
CA TYR A 172 -20.26 14.11 -19.34
C TYR A 172 -20.42 15.00 -20.59
N LYS A 173 -19.45 15.87 -20.86
CA LYS A 173 -19.40 16.78 -22.03
C LYS A 173 -18.18 16.47 -22.87
#